data_4e6e49a13ca83301db2074307b7253ab
#
_entry.id   4e6e49a13ca83301db2074307b7253ab
#
_cell.length_a   1.000
_cell.length_b   1.000
_cell.length_c   1.000
_cell.angle_alpha   90.00
_cell.angle_beta   90.00
_cell.angle_gamma   90.00
#
_symmetry.space_group_name_H-M   'P 1'
#
loop_
_entity.id
_entity.type
_entity.pdbx_description
1 polymer ?
#
loop_
_entity_poly.entity_id
_entity_poly.type
_entity_poly.pdbx_seq_one_letter_code
_entity_poly.pdbx_strand_id
1 'polypeptide(L)'
;MTGTVVIEFPSDYKFLNLVDLVTGEIVQDLCIGRGAADEIAISVIEACTNAIEHGNKECPDENVRIIFSCKPDRICVEVEDCGKGFDYECFIREMPDPSDIEHLRGRGIYIMKNMMDSLDFEMVPGKGMKVKLEKLLKPKDSDDVRKD
;
A
#
# COMPACT_ATOMS: atom_id res chain seq x y z
N MET A 1 -12.12 -14.69 1.94
CA MET A 1 -12.15 -14.21 0.55
C MET A 1 -10.89 -14.62 -0.17
N THR A 2 -11.02 -15.11 -1.37
CA THR A 2 -9.90 -15.44 -2.25
C THR A 2 -10.23 -14.87 -3.64
N GLY A 3 -9.32 -14.07 -4.18
CA GLY A 3 -9.56 -13.47 -5.48
C GLY A 3 -8.80 -12.17 -5.67
N THR A 4 -9.08 -11.52 -6.78
CA THR A 4 -8.41 -10.29 -7.18
C THR A 4 -9.42 -9.17 -7.41
N VAL A 5 -9.16 -8.02 -6.81
CA VAL A 5 -9.95 -6.79 -7.04
C VAL A 5 -9.01 -5.75 -7.62
N VAL A 6 -9.42 -5.11 -8.70
CA VAL A 6 -8.64 -4.05 -9.36
C VAL A 6 -9.46 -2.77 -9.38
N ILE A 7 -8.82 -1.67 -8.97
CA ILE A 7 -9.40 -0.33 -9.12
C ILE A 7 -8.39 0.58 -9.80
N GLU A 8 -8.89 1.49 -10.59
CA GLU A 8 -8.09 2.46 -11.33
C GLU A 8 -8.77 3.81 -11.25
N PHE A 9 -8.02 4.86 -10.96
CA PHE A 9 -8.58 6.20 -10.77
C PHE A 9 -7.57 7.29 -11.15
N PRO A 10 -8.06 8.49 -11.53
CA PRO A 10 -7.18 9.63 -11.81
C PRO A 10 -6.36 10.06 -10.60
N SER A 11 -5.18 10.63 -10.83
CA SER A 11 -4.28 11.09 -9.77
C SER A 11 -4.81 12.35 -9.08
N ASP A 12 -5.81 12.16 -8.26
CA ASP A 12 -6.48 13.22 -7.50
C ASP A 12 -6.78 12.70 -6.09
N TYR A 13 -6.41 13.45 -5.09
CA TYR A 13 -6.58 13.08 -3.68
C TYR A 13 -8.04 12.78 -3.29
N LYS A 14 -9.01 13.33 -4.00
CA LYS A 14 -10.43 13.07 -3.71
C LYS A 14 -10.80 11.58 -3.80
N PHE A 15 -10.03 10.78 -4.55
CA PHE A 15 -10.29 9.35 -4.70
C PHE A 15 -9.73 8.51 -3.56
N LEU A 16 -8.93 9.09 -2.65
CA LEU A 16 -8.39 8.36 -1.50
C LEU A 16 -9.50 7.83 -0.57
N ASN A 17 -10.60 8.54 -0.45
CA ASN A 17 -11.75 8.04 0.32
C ASN A 17 -12.34 6.77 -0.31
N LEU A 18 -12.41 6.71 -1.63
CA LEU A 18 -12.86 5.52 -2.34
C LEU A 18 -11.91 4.34 -2.11
N VAL A 19 -10.61 4.59 -2.17
CA VAL A 19 -9.58 3.58 -1.89
C VAL A 19 -9.74 3.03 -0.47
N ASP A 20 -9.95 3.92 0.50
CA ASP A 20 -10.12 3.52 1.90
C ASP A 20 -11.36 2.66 2.10
N LEU A 21 -12.48 3.02 1.47
CA LEU A 21 -13.72 2.25 1.53
C LEU A 21 -13.56 0.86 0.91
N VAL A 22 -12.94 0.77 -0.26
CA VAL A 22 -12.69 -0.52 -0.93
C VAL A 22 -11.76 -1.40 -0.10
N THR A 23 -10.69 -0.82 0.41
CA THR A 23 -9.74 -1.54 1.26
C THR A 23 -10.43 -2.06 2.51
N GLY A 24 -11.26 -1.24 3.15
CA GLY A 24 -12.02 -1.61 4.33
C GLY A 24 -12.95 -2.81 4.08
N GLU A 25 -13.65 -2.82 2.96
CA GLU A 25 -14.52 -3.94 2.58
C GLU A 25 -13.73 -5.24 2.35
N ILE A 26 -12.60 -5.15 1.66
CA ILE A 26 -11.74 -6.30 1.42
C ILE A 26 -11.19 -6.87 2.73
N VAL A 27 -10.69 -6.00 3.59
CA VAL A 27 -10.08 -6.38 4.86
C VAL A 27 -11.11 -7.00 5.80
N GLN A 28 -12.33 -6.49 5.80
CA GLN A 28 -13.42 -7.05 6.59
C GLN A 28 -13.70 -8.51 6.22
N ASP A 29 -13.67 -8.83 4.93
CA ASP A 29 -13.88 -10.20 4.43
C ASP A 29 -12.74 -11.16 4.79
N LEU A 30 -11.55 -10.64 5.09
CA LEU A 30 -10.41 -11.46 5.48
C LEU A 30 -10.50 -11.98 6.91
N CYS A 31 -11.40 -11.43 7.70
CA CYS A 31 -11.61 -11.83 9.09
C CYS A 31 -10.33 -11.78 9.94
N ILE A 32 -9.50 -10.78 9.73
CA ILE A 32 -8.27 -10.54 10.48
C ILE A 32 -8.52 -9.61 11.67
N GLY A 33 -7.57 -9.56 12.60
CA GLY A 33 -7.64 -8.64 13.72
C GLY A 33 -7.64 -7.17 13.28
N ARG A 34 -8.21 -6.31 14.11
CA ARG A 34 -8.35 -4.87 13.83
C ARG A 34 -7.00 -4.19 13.60
N GLY A 35 -5.98 -4.56 14.36
CA GLY A 35 -4.63 -4.01 14.21
C GLY A 35 -4.05 -4.27 12.82
N ALA A 36 -4.14 -5.51 12.34
CA ALA A 36 -3.67 -5.89 11.02
C ALA A 36 -4.49 -5.20 9.92
N ALA A 37 -5.80 -5.06 10.12
CA ALA A 37 -6.69 -4.35 9.21
C ALA A 37 -6.27 -2.89 9.06
N ASP A 38 -6.01 -2.22 10.18
CA ASP A 38 -5.59 -0.81 10.17
C ASP A 38 -4.22 -0.64 9.51
N GLU A 39 -3.29 -1.55 9.76
CA GLU A 39 -1.96 -1.52 9.15
C GLU A 39 -2.03 -1.63 7.62
N ILE A 40 -2.89 -2.51 7.11
CA ILE A 40 -3.10 -2.64 5.67
C ILE A 40 -3.71 -1.36 5.11
N ALA A 41 -4.76 -0.84 5.74
CA ALA A 41 -5.47 0.36 5.28
C ALA A 41 -4.54 1.58 5.23
N ILE A 42 -3.76 1.80 6.28
CA ILE A 42 -2.80 2.92 6.34
C ILE A 42 -1.74 2.76 5.24
N SER A 43 -1.20 1.56 5.08
CA SER A 43 -0.15 1.31 4.08
C SER A 43 -0.63 1.52 2.66
N VAL A 44 -1.85 1.10 2.34
CA VAL A 44 -2.45 1.30 1.02
C VAL A 44 -2.63 2.79 0.73
N ILE A 45 -3.12 3.56 1.70
CA ILE A 45 -3.28 5.02 1.54
C ILE A 45 -1.94 5.70 1.35
N GLU A 46 -0.91 5.30 2.09
CA GLU A 46 0.45 5.86 1.90
C GLU A 46 1.00 5.54 0.51
N ALA A 47 0.81 4.32 0.03
CA ALA A 47 1.23 3.92 -1.31
C ALA A 47 0.51 4.73 -2.39
N CYS A 48 -0.79 4.94 -2.24
CA CYS A 48 -1.58 5.73 -3.18
C CYS A 48 -1.21 7.20 -3.15
N THR A 49 -0.98 7.76 -1.97
CA THR A 49 -0.53 9.15 -1.81
C THR A 49 0.80 9.36 -2.52
N ASN A 50 1.75 8.43 -2.35
CA ASN A 50 3.02 8.48 -3.04
C ASN A 50 2.86 8.37 -4.55
N ALA A 51 1.97 7.51 -5.02
CA ALA A 51 1.70 7.34 -6.45
C ALA A 51 1.11 8.63 -7.07
N ILE A 52 0.18 9.28 -6.39
CA ILE A 52 -0.41 10.54 -6.85
C ILE A 52 0.61 11.68 -6.81
N GLU A 53 1.26 11.86 -5.68
CA GLU A 53 2.09 13.03 -5.40
C GLU A 53 3.46 12.95 -6.07
N HIS A 54 4.16 11.85 -5.90
CA HIS A 54 5.53 11.67 -6.36
C HIS A 54 5.64 10.92 -7.68
N GLY A 55 4.77 9.95 -7.92
CA GLY A 55 4.74 9.19 -9.16
C GLY A 55 4.15 10.00 -10.30
N ASN A 56 2.87 10.24 -10.27
CA ASN A 56 2.13 10.94 -11.31
C ASN A 56 2.13 12.47 -11.17
N LYS A 57 2.73 12.99 -10.10
CA LYS A 57 2.88 14.43 -9.84
C LYS A 57 1.56 15.19 -9.93
N GLU A 58 0.51 14.60 -9.33
CA GLU A 58 -0.84 15.16 -9.30
C GLU A 58 -1.44 15.43 -10.69
N CYS A 59 -0.95 14.75 -11.72
CA CYS A 59 -1.48 14.88 -13.07
C CYS A 59 -2.74 14.01 -13.23
N PRO A 60 -3.94 14.61 -13.38
CA PRO A 60 -5.19 13.84 -13.46
C PRO A 60 -5.34 13.00 -14.73
N ASP A 61 -4.52 13.26 -15.75
CA ASP A 61 -4.50 12.44 -16.97
C ASP A 61 -3.75 11.13 -16.79
N GLU A 62 -3.01 10.99 -15.68
CA GLU A 62 -2.28 9.80 -15.32
C GLU A 62 -3.02 9.06 -14.21
N ASN A 63 -3.29 7.79 -14.41
CA ASN A 63 -4.07 7.00 -13.46
C ASN A 63 -3.18 6.27 -12.45
N VAL A 64 -3.73 6.06 -11.26
CA VAL A 64 -3.22 5.14 -10.28
C VAL A 64 -4.03 3.85 -10.37
N ARG A 65 -3.36 2.71 -10.38
CA ARG A 65 -4.00 1.40 -10.45
C ARG A 65 -3.62 0.59 -9.22
N ILE A 66 -4.62 0.01 -8.56
CA ILE A 66 -4.42 -0.83 -7.38
C ILE A 66 -4.95 -2.22 -7.69
N ILE A 67 -4.14 -3.22 -7.35
CA ILE A 67 -4.49 -4.63 -7.50
C ILE A 67 -4.43 -5.28 -6.12
N PHE A 68 -5.59 -5.70 -5.60
CA PHE A 68 -5.68 -6.46 -4.36
C PHE A 68 -5.74 -7.94 -4.72
N SER A 69 -4.79 -8.72 -4.27
CA SER A 69 -4.76 -10.18 -4.47
C SER A 69 -4.88 -10.86 -3.12
N CYS A 70 -6.02 -11.47 -2.87
CA CYS A 70 -6.31 -12.15 -1.61
C CYS A 70 -6.11 -13.64 -1.76
N LYS A 71 -5.32 -14.21 -0.87
CA LYS A 71 -5.05 -15.65 -0.75
C LYS A 71 -5.39 -16.09 0.67
N PRO A 72 -5.52 -17.42 0.93
CA PRO A 72 -5.87 -17.88 2.27
C PRO A 72 -4.89 -17.48 3.37
N ASP A 73 -3.59 -17.32 3.02
CA ASP A 73 -2.52 -17.05 3.97
C ASP A 73 -1.97 -15.63 3.91
N ARG A 74 -2.37 -14.82 2.92
CA ARG A 74 -1.81 -13.49 2.72
C ARG A 74 -2.69 -12.60 1.85
N ILE A 75 -2.49 -11.31 2.00
CA ILE A 75 -2.98 -10.31 1.06
C ILE A 75 -1.79 -9.59 0.44
N CYS A 76 -1.82 -9.44 -0.88
CA CYS A 76 -0.85 -8.66 -1.63
C CYS A 76 -1.56 -7.48 -2.27
N VAL A 77 -1.00 -6.28 -2.12
CA VAL A 77 -1.53 -5.08 -2.76
C VAL A 77 -0.44 -4.47 -3.62
N GLU A 78 -0.73 -4.30 -4.89
CA GLU A 78 0.18 -3.62 -5.82
C GLU A 78 -0.42 -2.27 -6.19
N VAL A 79 0.39 -1.21 -6.09
CA VAL A 79 -0.02 0.15 -6.48
C VAL A 79 0.90 0.60 -7.60
N GLU A 80 0.32 0.91 -8.75
CA GLU A 80 1.04 1.29 -9.96
C GLU A 80 0.80 2.75 -10.30
N ASP A 81 1.86 3.47 -10.65
CA ASP A 81 1.80 4.81 -11.23
C ASP A 81 2.53 4.87 -12.57
N CYS A 82 2.44 6.00 -13.26
CA CYS A 82 3.08 6.21 -14.56
C CYS A 82 4.36 7.04 -14.47
N GLY A 83 4.88 7.24 -13.27
CA GLY A 83 6.04 8.10 -13.02
C GLY A 83 7.37 7.46 -13.42
N LYS A 84 8.44 8.21 -13.22
CA LYS A 84 9.80 7.76 -13.55
C LYS A 84 10.40 6.84 -12.51
N GLY A 85 9.75 6.70 -11.35
CA GLY A 85 10.27 5.91 -10.25
C GLY A 85 11.43 6.56 -9.51
N PHE A 86 12.05 5.78 -8.63
CA PHE A 86 13.24 6.20 -7.86
C PHE A 86 13.99 4.95 -7.42
N ASP A 87 15.25 5.13 -7.04
CA ASP A 87 16.07 4.04 -6.51
C ASP A 87 15.74 3.83 -5.04
N TYR A 88 14.85 2.88 -4.78
CA TYR A 88 14.39 2.53 -3.43
C TYR A 88 15.53 2.06 -2.53
N GLU A 89 16.44 1.22 -3.05
CA GLU A 89 17.54 0.69 -2.24
C GLU A 89 18.50 1.80 -1.81
N CYS A 90 18.84 2.71 -2.73
CA CYS A 90 19.64 3.87 -2.43
C CYS A 90 18.94 4.78 -1.42
N PHE A 91 17.64 5.00 -1.61
CA PHE A 91 16.82 5.83 -0.72
C PHE A 91 16.83 5.27 0.71
N ILE A 92 16.64 3.97 0.87
CA ILE A 92 16.62 3.33 2.19
C ILE A 92 18.01 3.38 2.86
N ARG A 93 19.08 3.21 2.10
CA ARG A 93 20.45 3.30 2.64
C ARG A 93 20.80 4.69 3.12
N GLU A 94 20.32 5.71 2.44
CA GLU A 94 20.58 7.12 2.73
C GLU A 94 19.56 7.74 3.67
N MET A 95 18.54 6.98 4.03
CA MET A 95 17.49 7.47 4.91
C MET A 95 18.07 7.76 6.30
N PRO A 96 18.03 9.02 6.75
CA PRO A 96 18.46 9.35 8.10
C PRO A 96 17.49 8.76 9.13
N ASP A 97 17.79 8.96 10.42
CA ASP A 97 16.94 8.54 11.52
C ASP A 97 15.45 8.82 11.22
N PRO A 98 14.55 7.84 11.42
CA PRO A 98 13.12 8.03 11.21
C PRO A 98 12.51 9.25 11.91
N SER A 99 13.13 9.71 13.00
CA SER A 99 12.70 10.91 13.71
C SER A 99 12.98 12.21 12.94
N ASP A 100 13.91 12.20 11.99
CA ASP A 100 14.33 13.35 11.20
C ASP A 100 13.69 13.41 9.82
N ILE A 101 12.69 12.59 9.55
CA ILE A 101 12.05 12.53 8.24
C ILE A 101 11.11 13.73 8.07
N GLU A 102 11.64 14.80 7.49
CA GLU A 102 10.85 15.96 7.06
C GLU A 102 10.22 15.72 5.69
N HIS A 103 10.69 14.74 4.93
CA HIS A 103 10.17 14.43 3.59
C HIS A 103 8.98 13.49 3.69
N LEU A 104 7.82 13.93 3.21
CA LEU A 104 6.57 13.16 3.21
C LEU A 104 6.73 11.77 2.59
N ARG A 105 7.49 11.66 1.49
CA ARG A 105 7.75 10.38 0.83
C ARG A 105 8.50 9.40 1.73
N GLY A 106 9.55 9.87 2.39
CA GLY A 106 10.34 9.04 3.30
C GLY A 106 9.52 8.55 4.48
N ARG A 107 8.66 9.40 5.00
CA ARG A 107 7.75 9.05 6.09
C ARG A 107 6.77 7.96 5.68
N GLY A 108 6.14 8.08 4.50
CA GLY A 108 5.22 7.08 3.98
C GLY A 108 5.88 5.73 3.77
N ILE A 109 7.07 5.70 3.20
CA ILE A 109 7.85 4.49 2.99
C ILE A 109 8.20 3.83 4.32
N TYR A 110 8.62 4.61 5.31
CA TYR A 110 8.91 4.11 6.64
C TYR A 110 7.68 3.47 7.29
N ILE A 111 6.52 4.12 7.20
CA ILE A 111 5.26 3.59 7.70
C ILE A 111 4.93 2.24 7.06
N MET A 112 4.96 2.16 5.73
CA MET A 112 4.68 0.93 5.00
C MET A 112 5.64 -0.20 5.39
N LYS A 113 6.92 0.12 5.51
CA LYS A 113 7.95 -0.86 5.87
C LYS A 113 7.72 -1.45 7.26
N ASN A 114 7.24 -0.65 8.20
CA ASN A 114 6.97 -1.11 9.57
C ASN A 114 5.64 -1.84 9.71
N MET A 115 4.64 -1.49 8.91
CA MET A 115 3.30 -2.05 9.04
C MET A 115 3.07 -3.32 8.22
N MET A 116 3.79 -3.46 7.10
CA MET A 116 3.64 -4.63 6.23
C MET A 116 4.77 -5.63 6.44
N ASP A 117 4.52 -6.88 6.10
CA ASP A 117 5.53 -7.95 6.23
C ASP A 117 6.55 -7.89 5.09
N SER A 118 6.16 -7.35 3.94
CA SER A 118 7.03 -7.20 2.78
C SER A 118 6.69 -5.92 2.03
N LEU A 119 7.71 -5.22 1.55
CA LEU A 119 7.59 -4.01 0.77
C LEU A 119 8.64 -4.03 -0.33
N ASP A 120 8.21 -4.00 -1.58
CA ASP A 120 9.08 -3.95 -2.74
C ASP A 120 8.66 -2.84 -3.70
N PHE A 121 9.65 -2.20 -4.31
CA PHE A 121 9.45 -1.23 -5.38
C PHE A 121 10.04 -1.78 -6.66
N GLU A 122 9.24 -1.79 -7.71
CA GLU A 122 9.67 -2.26 -9.02
C GLU A 122 9.43 -1.15 -10.05
N MET A 123 10.50 -0.79 -10.76
CA MET A 123 10.38 0.13 -11.88
C MET A 123 10.13 -0.69 -13.15
N VAL A 124 8.98 -0.45 -13.80
CA VAL A 124 8.63 -1.12 -15.04
C VAL A 124 8.99 -0.18 -16.20
N PRO A 125 10.03 -0.51 -16.99
CA PRO A 125 10.48 0.39 -18.07
C PRO A 125 9.36 0.77 -19.03
N GLY A 126 9.17 2.07 -19.25
CA GLY A 126 8.15 2.60 -20.13
C GLY A 126 6.73 2.62 -19.58
N LYS A 127 6.50 2.12 -18.36
CA LYS A 127 5.15 2.05 -17.77
C LYS A 127 5.02 2.83 -16.46
N GLY A 128 6.07 2.89 -15.64
CA GLY A 128 6.04 3.58 -14.37
C GLY A 128 6.56 2.72 -13.22
N MET A 129 6.13 3.07 -12.01
CA MET A 129 6.55 2.41 -10.77
C MET A 129 5.44 1.56 -10.21
N LYS A 130 5.82 0.40 -9.67
CA LYS A 130 4.93 -0.48 -8.93
C LYS A 130 5.48 -0.64 -7.51
N VAL A 131 4.64 -0.39 -6.51
CA VAL A 131 4.94 -0.77 -5.14
C VAL A 131 4.13 -2.00 -4.77
N LYS A 132 4.78 -2.99 -4.19
CA LYS A 132 4.15 -4.23 -3.78
C LYS A 132 4.19 -4.35 -2.26
N LEU A 133 3.02 -4.45 -1.67
CA LEU A 133 2.80 -4.60 -0.24
C LEU A 133 2.27 -6.01 0.04
N GLU A 134 2.83 -6.68 1.03
CA GLU A 134 2.35 -8.00 1.42
C GLU A 134 2.15 -8.07 2.92
N LYS A 135 1.03 -8.64 3.34
CA LYS A 135 0.70 -8.90 4.74
C LYS A 135 0.33 -10.36 4.89
N LEU A 136 1.04 -11.05 5.76
CA LEU A 136 0.73 -12.44 6.11
C LEU A 136 -0.47 -12.46 7.04
N LEU A 137 -1.42 -13.33 6.73
CA LEU A 137 -2.63 -13.51 7.50
C LEU A 137 -2.42 -14.70 8.43
N LYS A 138 -2.46 -14.47 9.74
CA LYS A 138 -2.36 -15.55 10.71
C LYS A 138 -3.70 -16.28 10.76
N PRO A 139 -3.69 -17.63 10.80
CA PRO A 139 -4.92 -18.36 11.05
C PRO A 139 -5.50 -17.86 12.38
N LYS A 140 -6.82 -17.72 12.44
CA LYS A 140 -7.52 -17.38 13.69
C LYS A 140 -7.27 -18.53 14.68
N ASP A 141 -6.42 -18.27 15.67
CA ASP A 141 -6.35 -19.13 16.83
C ASP A 141 -7.59 -18.93 17.68
N SER A 142 -8.12 -20.00 18.23
CA SER A 142 -9.31 -19.95 19.09
C SER A 142 -9.14 -19.02 20.29
N ASP A 143 -7.91 -18.63 20.61
CA ASP A 143 -7.60 -17.71 21.70
C ASP A 143 -7.73 -16.23 21.31
N ASP A 144 -7.61 -15.88 20.03
CA ASP A 144 -7.77 -14.51 19.55
C ASP A 144 -9.24 -14.05 19.55
N VAL A 145 -10.17 -14.99 19.52
CA VAL A 145 -11.62 -14.70 19.60
C VAL A 145 -12.03 -14.21 20.98
N ARG A 146 -11.23 -14.47 22.02
CA ARG A 146 -11.54 -14.10 23.40
C ARG A 146 -11.00 -12.73 23.84
N LYS A 147 -10.19 -12.08 23.01
CA LYS A 147 -9.54 -10.79 23.33
C LYS A 147 -10.20 -9.59 22.65
N ASP A 148 -11.15 -9.83 21.77
CA ASP A 148 -11.91 -8.78 21.11
C ASP A 148 -13.19 -8.47 21.96
#